data_d8fb8ec4ed3379bcbc1fa19af4132ebd
#
_entry.id   d8fb8ec4ed3379bcbc1fa19af4132ebd
#
_cell.length_a   1.000
_cell.length_b   1.000
_cell.length_c   1.000
_cell.angle_alpha   90.00
_cell.angle_beta   90.00
_cell.angle_gamma   90.00
#
_symmetry.space_group_name_H-M   'P 1'
#
loop_
_entity.id
_entity.type
_entity.pdbx_description
1 polymer ?
#
loop_
_entity_poly.entity_id
_entity_poly.type
_entity_poly.pdbx_seq_one_letter_code
_entity_poly.pdbx_strand_id
1 'polypeptide(L)'
;MSSKAMSLKGRIKNYAKSNNIAAQVVLQNYMFECFLARLSVSEYSEKFVVKGGMLIAAIVGLDTRSTMDLDTTLRNLPLTEEKITEAIDAICKIDMKDDVIFTVKSIEPIRKDDIYGGYCVRLDAVYDTIITPLSIDVSTGDVITPDAVKYEFSGIFDEDIRISLWGYNIETVIAEKVETILRRGVFTTRPRDYYDVYILETTQEYD
;
A
#
# COMPACT_ATOMS: atom_id res chain seq x y z
N MET A 1 -1.74 28.42 -8.59
CA MET A 1 -1.57 26.96 -8.82
C MET A 1 -0.58 26.83 -9.96
N SER A 2 0.49 26.06 -9.81
CA SER A 2 1.49 25.93 -10.87
C SER A 2 0.99 25.07 -12.03
N SER A 3 1.66 25.12 -13.18
CA SER A 3 1.32 24.31 -14.34
C SER A 3 1.47 22.80 -14.06
N LYS A 4 2.46 22.39 -13.22
CA LYS A 4 2.67 21.00 -12.80
C LYS A 4 1.47 20.46 -11.99
N ALA A 5 1.03 21.18 -10.96
CA ALA A 5 -0.12 20.77 -10.16
C ALA A 5 -1.42 20.71 -10.97
N MET A 6 -1.61 21.64 -11.92
CA MET A 6 -2.78 21.59 -12.82
C MET A 6 -2.73 20.38 -13.76
N SER A 7 -1.56 20.05 -14.31
CA SER A 7 -1.38 18.89 -15.18
C SER A 7 -1.69 17.58 -14.43
N LEU A 8 -1.12 17.38 -13.23
CA LEU A 8 -1.40 16.20 -12.42
C LEU A 8 -2.88 16.08 -12.07
N LYS A 9 -3.52 17.18 -11.62
CA LYS A 9 -4.97 17.19 -11.35
C LYS A 9 -5.81 16.85 -12.56
N GLY A 10 -5.40 17.29 -13.75
CA GLY A 10 -6.05 16.93 -15.03
C GLY A 10 -5.99 15.44 -15.30
N ARG A 11 -4.79 14.81 -15.18
CA ARG A 11 -4.58 13.38 -15.37
C ARG A 11 -5.42 12.57 -14.38
N ILE A 12 -5.38 12.92 -13.09
CA ILE A 12 -6.17 12.29 -12.03
C ILE A 12 -7.66 12.36 -12.33
N LYS A 13 -8.18 13.53 -12.70
CA LYS A 13 -9.61 13.73 -13.01
C LYS A 13 -10.04 12.89 -14.22
N ASN A 14 -9.22 12.81 -15.25
CA ASN A 14 -9.51 12.03 -16.44
C ASN A 14 -9.55 10.54 -16.11
N TYR A 15 -8.52 10.02 -15.42
CA TYR A 15 -8.46 8.63 -14.99
C TYR A 15 -9.65 8.26 -14.06
N ALA A 16 -9.93 9.09 -13.09
CA ALA A 16 -11.05 8.92 -12.16
C ALA A 16 -12.39 8.81 -12.91
N LYS A 17 -12.61 9.69 -13.91
CA LYS A 17 -13.83 9.69 -14.72
C LYS A 17 -13.91 8.44 -15.62
N SER A 18 -12.81 8.04 -16.24
CA SER A 18 -12.79 6.87 -17.15
C SER A 18 -13.05 5.56 -16.41
N ASN A 19 -12.60 5.45 -15.16
CA ASN A 19 -12.70 4.23 -14.36
C ASN A 19 -13.79 4.29 -13.28
N ASN A 20 -14.61 5.35 -13.26
CA ASN A 20 -15.68 5.56 -12.28
C ASN A 20 -15.20 5.49 -10.81
N ILE A 21 -14.03 6.07 -10.53
CA ILE A 21 -13.39 6.11 -9.21
C ILE A 21 -13.36 7.56 -8.71
N ALA A 22 -13.36 7.75 -7.38
CA ALA A 22 -13.17 9.07 -6.80
C ALA A 22 -11.75 9.61 -7.09
N ALA A 23 -11.64 10.88 -7.53
CA ALA A 23 -10.35 11.50 -7.84
C ALA A 23 -9.37 11.51 -6.64
N GLN A 24 -9.89 11.58 -5.41
CA GLN A 24 -9.08 11.49 -4.19
C GLN A 24 -8.42 10.13 -4.04
N VAL A 25 -9.12 9.04 -4.38
CA VAL A 25 -8.57 7.68 -4.35
C VAL A 25 -7.44 7.54 -5.38
N VAL A 26 -7.65 8.04 -6.60
CA VAL A 26 -6.61 8.01 -7.64
C VAL A 26 -5.37 8.80 -7.22
N LEU A 27 -5.56 10.01 -6.68
CA LEU A 27 -4.45 10.84 -6.17
C LEU A 27 -3.65 10.10 -5.08
N GLN A 28 -4.35 9.52 -4.11
CA GLN A 28 -3.70 8.84 -2.99
C GLN A 28 -2.95 7.59 -3.45
N ASN A 29 -3.54 6.79 -4.35
CA ASN A 29 -2.88 5.62 -4.91
C ASN A 29 -1.66 6.00 -5.78
N TYR A 30 -1.72 7.10 -6.54
CA TYR A 30 -0.55 7.63 -7.24
C TYR A 30 0.59 8.02 -6.28
N MET A 31 0.27 8.65 -5.14
CA MET A 31 1.29 8.97 -4.15
C MET A 31 1.85 7.72 -3.45
N PHE A 32 1.03 6.69 -3.22
CA PHE A 32 1.54 5.39 -2.77
C PHE A 32 2.44 4.72 -3.82
N GLU A 33 2.08 4.78 -5.10
CA GLU A 33 2.93 4.30 -6.20
C GLU A 33 4.31 4.96 -6.15
N CYS A 34 4.37 6.29 -6.00
CA CYS A 34 5.63 7.02 -5.86
C CYS A 34 6.45 6.57 -4.63
N PHE A 35 5.79 6.24 -3.52
CA PHE A 35 6.45 5.68 -2.34
C PHE A 35 6.95 4.25 -2.58
N LEU A 36 6.13 3.39 -3.16
CA LEU A 36 6.45 1.99 -3.47
C LEU A 36 7.59 1.89 -4.50
N ALA A 37 7.65 2.83 -5.45
CA ALA A 37 8.76 2.94 -6.39
C ALA A 37 10.11 3.19 -5.68
N ARG A 38 10.10 4.06 -4.65
CA ARG A 38 11.28 4.29 -3.81
C ARG A 38 11.64 3.06 -2.99
N LEU A 39 10.63 2.43 -2.37
CA LEU A 39 10.83 1.20 -1.61
C LEU A 39 11.48 0.12 -2.49
N SER A 40 11.02 -0.06 -3.73
CA SER A 40 11.50 -1.11 -4.63
C SER A 40 12.99 -1.02 -4.98
N VAL A 41 13.55 0.19 -4.98
CA VAL A 41 14.98 0.43 -5.26
C VAL A 41 15.82 0.68 -4.01
N SER A 42 15.20 0.66 -2.82
CA SER A 42 15.88 0.87 -1.56
C SER A 42 16.56 -0.42 -1.05
N GLU A 43 17.48 -0.27 -0.11
CA GLU A 43 18.06 -1.40 0.64
C GLU A 43 17.02 -2.16 1.49
N TYR A 44 15.83 -1.59 1.66
CA TYR A 44 14.71 -2.17 2.41
C TYR A 44 13.71 -2.94 1.53
N SER A 45 13.93 -3.02 0.21
CA SER A 45 13.03 -3.71 -0.74
C SER A 45 12.76 -5.18 -0.37
N GLU A 46 13.74 -5.86 0.22
CA GLU A 46 13.63 -7.25 0.70
C GLU A 46 13.08 -7.34 2.14
N LYS A 47 12.82 -6.21 2.81
CA LYS A 47 12.40 -6.17 4.22
C LYS A 47 10.91 -5.90 4.38
N PHE A 48 10.30 -5.19 3.44
CA PHE A 48 8.87 -4.89 3.45
C PHE A 48 8.13 -5.83 2.52
N VAL A 49 7.08 -6.45 3.03
CA VAL A 49 6.16 -7.29 2.26
C VAL A 49 4.80 -6.61 2.26
N VAL A 50 4.31 -6.26 1.07
CA VAL A 50 3.01 -5.58 0.90
C VAL A 50 1.88 -6.57 1.14
N LYS A 51 0.82 -6.11 1.82
CA LYS A 51 -0.38 -6.90 2.10
C LYS A 51 -1.65 -6.06 2.00
N GLY A 52 -2.77 -6.63 2.41
CA GLY A 52 -4.03 -5.89 2.56
C GLY A 52 -4.60 -5.35 1.26
N GLY A 53 -5.33 -4.25 1.37
CA GLY A 53 -6.09 -3.66 0.28
C GLY A 53 -5.24 -3.17 -0.90
N MET A 54 -4.02 -2.68 -0.63
CA MET A 54 -3.12 -2.20 -1.67
C MET A 54 -2.63 -3.33 -2.57
N LEU A 55 -2.26 -4.47 -1.98
CA LEU A 55 -1.86 -5.64 -2.75
C LEU A 55 -3.01 -6.16 -3.61
N ILE A 56 -4.22 -6.26 -3.05
CA ILE A 56 -5.41 -6.70 -3.80
C ILE A 56 -5.69 -5.75 -4.96
N ALA A 57 -5.69 -4.42 -4.71
CA ALA A 57 -5.88 -3.41 -5.75
C ALA A 57 -4.85 -3.51 -6.88
N ALA A 58 -3.61 -3.85 -6.56
CA ALA A 58 -2.55 -4.04 -7.54
C ALA A 58 -2.73 -5.33 -8.37
N ILE A 59 -3.33 -6.38 -7.79
CA ILE A 59 -3.60 -7.66 -8.47
C ILE A 59 -4.83 -7.55 -9.38
N VAL A 60 -5.94 -7.00 -8.87
CA VAL A 60 -7.24 -7.02 -9.60
C VAL A 60 -7.60 -5.70 -10.28
N GLY A 61 -6.78 -4.66 -10.13
CA GLY A 61 -7.01 -3.33 -10.66
C GLY A 61 -7.65 -2.36 -9.65
N LEU A 62 -7.24 -1.10 -9.72
CA LEU A 62 -7.71 -0.03 -8.81
C LEU A 62 -9.20 0.31 -9.01
N ASP A 63 -9.72 0.12 -10.22
CA ASP A 63 -11.12 0.28 -10.58
C ASP A 63 -12.02 -0.79 -9.94
N THR A 64 -11.49 -2.00 -9.81
CA THR A 64 -12.15 -3.14 -9.17
C THR A 64 -12.07 -3.04 -7.64
N ARG A 65 -10.91 -2.71 -7.11
CA ARG A 65 -10.67 -2.63 -5.67
C ARG A 65 -9.87 -1.38 -5.29
N SER A 66 -10.56 -0.37 -4.82
CA SER A 66 -9.92 0.85 -4.34
C SER A 66 -9.50 0.75 -2.86
N THR A 67 -8.35 1.32 -2.53
CA THR A 67 -7.85 1.42 -1.15
C THR A 67 -7.24 2.79 -0.90
N MET A 68 -7.16 3.17 0.38
CA MET A 68 -6.56 4.42 0.82
C MET A 68 -5.48 4.21 1.90
N ASP A 69 -5.18 2.95 2.21
CA ASP A 69 -4.19 2.57 3.22
C ASP A 69 -3.18 1.61 2.59
N LEU A 70 -1.93 1.70 3.01
CA LEU A 70 -0.87 0.77 2.67
C LEU A 70 -0.53 -0.08 3.89
N ASP A 71 -0.81 -1.36 3.81
CA ASP A 71 -0.46 -2.34 4.84
C ASP A 71 0.81 -3.08 4.43
N THR A 72 1.74 -3.23 5.35
CA THR A 72 2.99 -3.98 5.15
C THR A 72 3.33 -4.83 6.37
N THR A 73 4.08 -5.91 6.15
CA THR A 73 4.74 -6.64 7.23
C THR A 73 6.25 -6.66 7.03
N LEU A 74 7.00 -6.60 8.13
CA LEU A 74 8.46 -6.68 8.09
C LEU A 74 8.92 -8.13 8.15
N ARG A 75 9.91 -8.46 7.34
CA ARG A 75 10.68 -9.69 7.45
C ARG A 75 12.16 -9.39 7.65
N ASN A 76 12.81 -10.14 8.52
CA ASN A 76 14.25 -10.01 8.79
C ASN A 76 14.69 -8.57 9.16
N LEU A 77 13.81 -7.82 9.82
CA LEU A 77 14.08 -6.50 10.39
C LEU A 77 13.32 -6.39 11.71
N PRO A 78 13.97 -5.98 12.82
CA PRO A 78 13.29 -5.78 14.09
C PRO A 78 12.21 -4.69 13.99
N LEU A 79 11.02 -4.96 14.55
CA LEU A 79 9.93 -3.99 14.63
C LEU A 79 10.17 -3.07 15.84
N THR A 80 10.99 -2.05 15.67
CA THR A 80 11.20 -0.98 16.65
C THR A 80 10.98 0.37 16.02
N GLU A 81 10.54 1.36 16.79
CA GLU A 81 10.33 2.72 16.31
C GLU A 81 11.58 3.28 15.61
N GLU A 82 12.76 3.02 16.22
CA GLU A 82 14.05 3.46 15.67
C GLU A 82 14.31 2.86 14.27
N LYS A 83 14.14 1.53 14.12
CA LYS A 83 14.40 0.84 12.85
C LYS A 83 13.38 1.21 11.76
N ILE A 84 12.13 1.44 12.14
CA ILE A 84 11.11 1.90 11.20
C ILE A 84 11.42 3.34 10.76
N THR A 85 11.78 4.21 11.69
CA THR A 85 12.15 5.60 11.37
C THR A 85 13.34 5.64 10.42
N GLU A 86 14.40 4.87 10.71
CA GLU A 86 15.58 4.75 9.85
C GLU A 86 15.21 4.29 8.43
N ALA A 87 14.39 3.24 8.32
CA ALA A 87 13.98 2.69 7.04
C ALA A 87 13.09 3.67 6.24
N ILE A 88 12.07 4.22 6.87
CA ILE A 88 11.15 5.16 6.21
C ILE A 88 11.86 6.43 5.77
N ASP A 89 12.74 6.98 6.61
CA ASP A 89 13.56 8.16 6.26
C ASP A 89 14.49 7.88 5.08
N ALA A 90 15.11 6.70 5.04
CA ALA A 90 15.97 6.31 3.93
C ALA A 90 15.17 6.18 2.62
N ILE A 91 14.00 5.52 2.67
CA ILE A 91 13.11 5.38 1.52
C ILE A 91 12.64 6.75 1.01
N CYS A 92 12.17 7.62 1.90
CA CYS A 92 11.66 8.95 1.54
C CYS A 92 12.71 9.86 0.89
N LYS A 93 14.00 9.66 1.18
CA LYS A 93 15.12 10.45 0.64
C LYS A 93 15.54 10.03 -0.77
N ILE A 94 15.06 8.90 -1.30
CA ILE A 94 15.40 8.44 -2.65
C ILE A 94 14.76 9.38 -3.67
N ASP A 95 15.60 9.98 -4.53
CA ASP A 95 15.13 10.85 -5.60
C ASP A 95 14.78 10.03 -6.86
N MET A 96 13.49 9.88 -7.14
CA MET A 96 12.97 9.22 -8.35
C MET A 96 12.74 10.19 -9.51
N LYS A 97 13.08 11.48 -9.33
CA LYS A 97 12.86 12.56 -10.32
C LYS A 97 11.39 12.72 -10.74
N ASP A 98 10.48 12.37 -9.86
CA ASP A 98 9.02 12.43 -10.05
C ASP A 98 8.40 13.70 -9.45
N ASP A 99 9.24 14.62 -8.95
CA ASP A 99 8.83 15.86 -8.26
C ASP A 99 8.03 15.62 -6.96
N VAL A 100 7.96 14.39 -6.43
CA VAL A 100 7.28 14.07 -5.17
C VAL A 100 8.28 14.07 -4.01
N ILE A 101 7.95 14.79 -2.95
CA ILE A 101 8.72 14.84 -1.71
C ILE A 101 7.86 14.25 -0.59
N PHE A 102 8.43 13.32 0.17
CA PHE A 102 7.76 12.74 1.35
C PHE A 102 8.30 13.37 2.63
N THR A 103 7.39 13.68 3.55
CA THR A 103 7.72 14.20 4.88
C THR A 103 7.05 13.35 5.94
N VAL A 104 7.85 12.76 6.83
CA VAL A 104 7.34 11.99 7.98
C VAL A 104 6.68 12.94 8.97
N LYS A 105 5.45 12.65 9.37
CA LYS A 105 4.67 13.43 10.35
C LYS A 105 4.68 12.77 11.72
N SER A 106 4.41 11.47 11.76
CA SER A 106 4.45 10.70 13.00
C SER A 106 4.70 9.21 12.73
N ILE A 107 5.24 8.53 13.71
CA ILE A 107 5.36 7.07 13.78
C ILE A 107 4.80 6.69 15.15
N GLU A 108 3.67 6.00 15.18
CA GLU A 108 2.93 5.71 16.39
C GLU A 108 2.59 4.22 16.48
N PRO A 109 2.67 3.60 17.65
CA PRO A 109 2.20 2.23 17.82
C PRO A 109 0.72 2.10 17.47
N ILE A 110 0.34 1.07 16.68
CA ILE A 110 -1.06 0.84 16.25
C ILE A 110 -1.92 0.44 17.44
N ARG A 111 -1.39 -0.43 18.34
CA ARG A 111 -2.05 -0.85 19.59
C ARG A 111 -0.98 -1.11 20.66
N LYS A 112 -1.20 -0.60 21.86
CA LYS A 112 -0.28 -0.79 22.98
C LYS A 112 -0.35 -2.19 23.61
N ASP A 113 -1.43 -2.94 23.36
CA ASP A 113 -1.75 -4.19 24.06
C ASP A 113 -1.73 -5.42 23.16
N ASP A 114 -1.26 -5.31 21.89
CA ASP A 114 -1.21 -6.45 20.96
C ASP A 114 0.14 -7.18 21.07
N ILE A 115 0.07 -8.52 21.12
CA ILE A 115 1.24 -9.42 21.23
C ILE A 115 2.17 -9.25 20.00
N TYR A 116 1.61 -8.88 18.86
CA TYR A 116 2.30 -8.65 17.58
C TYR A 116 2.28 -7.19 17.18
N GLY A 117 2.64 -6.27 18.03
CA GLY A 117 2.62 -4.83 17.80
C GLY A 117 2.79 -4.38 16.35
N GLY A 118 2.45 -3.13 16.07
CA GLY A 118 2.62 -2.51 14.76
C GLY A 118 2.86 -1.03 14.92
N TYR A 119 3.31 -0.38 13.86
CA TYR A 119 3.44 1.07 13.81
C TYR A 119 2.66 1.63 12.64
N CYS A 120 1.92 2.70 12.90
CA CYS A 120 1.31 3.52 11.86
C CYS A 120 2.24 4.68 11.56
N VAL A 121 2.73 4.72 10.33
CA VAL A 121 3.57 5.80 9.80
C VAL A 121 2.70 6.76 9.03
N ARG A 122 2.65 8.03 9.43
CA ARG A 122 1.95 9.08 8.71
C ARG A 122 2.93 9.94 7.95
N LEU A 123 2.68 10.11 6.66
CA LEU A 123 3.49 10.89 5.73
C LEU A 123 2.62 11.96 5.05
N ASP A 124 3.24 13.09 4.72
CA ASP A 124 2.72 13.99 3.68
C ASP A 124 3.51 13.74 2.39
N ALA A 125 2.81 13.36 1.32
CA ALA A 125 3.35 13.37 -0.03
C ALA A 125 3.06 14.72 -0.67
N VAL A 126 4.11 15.45 -1.03
CA VAL A 126 4.05 16.82 -1.56
C VAL A 126 4.48 16.81 -3.02
N TYR A 127 3.55 17.17 -3.89
CA TYR A 127 3.81 17.41 -5.31
C TYR A 127 3.44 18.85 -5.64
N ASP A 128 4.44 19.71 -5.75
CA ASP A 128 4.26 21.16 -5.93
C ASP A 128 3.35 21.75 -4.81
N THR A 129 2.15 22.19 -5.15
CA THR A 129 1.16 22.76 -4.19
C THR A 129 0.14 21.72 -3.69
N ILE A 130 0.25 20.47 -4.12
CA ILE A 130 -0.63 19.38 -3.69
C ILE A 130 0.02 18.66 -2.51
N ILE A 131 -0.70 18.60 -1.39
CA ILE A 131 -0.29 17.82 -0.21
C ILE A 131 -1.30 16.69 -0.03
N THR A 132 -0.79 15.47 0.01
CA THR A 132 -1.61 14.27 0.17
C THR A 132 -1.13 13.51 1.40
N PRO A 133 -1.95 13.42 2.47
CA PRO A 133 -1.62 12.60 3.62
C PRO A 133 -1.70 11.12 3.27
N LEU A 134 -0.70 10.35 3.68
CA LEU A 134 -0.61 8.90 3.54
C LEU A 134 -0.48 8.24 4.90
N SER A 135 -1.05 7.04 5.03
CA SER A 135 -0.90 6.17 6.19
C SER A 135 -0.32 4.83 5.75
N ILE A 136 0.75 4.40 6.39
CA ILE A 136 1.40 3.11 6.16
C ILE A 136 1.40 2.36 7.48
N ASP A 137 0.73 1.22 7.51
CA ASP A 137 0.71 0.34 8.65
C ASP A 137 1.80 -0.72 8.48
N VAL A 138 2.69 -0.80 9.47
CA VAL A 138 3.85 -1.70 9.48
C VAL A 138 3.70 -2.67 10.62
N SER A 139 3.54 -3.96 10.31
CA SER A 139 3.44 -5.07 11.27
C SER A 139 4.65 -6.00 11.21
N THR A 140 4.66 -7.04 12.02
CA THR A 140 5.63 -8.13 11.98
C THR A 140 5.02 -9.42 12.55
N GLY A 141 5.70 -10.53 12.36
CA GLY A 141 5.30 -11.82 12.92
C GLY A 141 4.24 -12.56 12.12
N ASP A 142 3.82 -12.01 11.00
CA ASP A 142 2.86 -12.66 10.11
C ASP A 142 3.48 -13.92 9.48
N VAL A 143 2.72 -15.02 9.50
CA VAL A 143 3.12 -16.27 8.84
C VAL A 143 2.59 -16.24 7.41
N ILE A 144 3.51 -16.28 6.45
CA ILE A 144 3.19 -16.34 5.01
C ILE A 144 3.48 -17.74 4.53
N THR A 145 2.47 -18.44 4.02
CA THR A 145 2.58 -19.85 3.62
C THR A 145 2.12 -20.03 2.18
N PRO A 146 2.92 -20.65 1.29
CA PRO A 146 4.27 -21.20 1.56
C PRO A 146 5.35 -20.12 1.73
N ASP A 147 5.29 -18.99 1.02
CA ASP A 147 6.25 -17.88 1.10
C ASP A 147 5.68 -16.62 0.43
N ALA A 148 6.29 -15.46 0.68
CA ALA A 148 5.98 -14.22 -0.04
C ALA A 148 6.31 -14.34 -1.54
N VAL A 149 5.53 -13.66 -2.37
CA VAL A 149 5.68 -13.65 -3.83
C VAL A 149 6.14 -12.27 -4.30
N LYS A 150 6.96 -12.24 -5.33
CA LYS A 150 7.40 -10.99 -5.94
C LYS A 150 6.42 -10.58 -7.03
N TYR A 151 5.78 -9.43 -6.85
CA TYR A 151 4.84 -8.84 -7.80
C TYR A 151 5.49 -7.71 -8.57
N GLU A 152 5.06 -7.53 -9.82
CA GLU A 152 5.38 -6.37 -10.64
C GLU A 152 4.12 -5.50 -10.81
N PHE A 153 4.16 -4.29 -10.32
CA PHE A 153 3.08 -3.32 -10.45
C PHE A 153 3.39 -2.34 -11.58
N SER A 154 2.41 -2.07 -12.40
CA SER A 154 2.51 -1.02 -13.42
C SER A 154 2.09 0.33 -12.84
N GLY A 155 2.66 1.42 -13.39
CA GLY A 155 2.26 2.76 -12.97
C GLY A 155 0.83 3.12 -13.40
N ILE A 156 0.13 3.88 -12.56
CA ILE A 156 -1.26 4.32 -12.83
C ILE A 156 -1.34 5.18 -14.10
N PHE A 157 -0.33 5.99 -14.34
CA PHE A 157 -0.31 6.92 -15.46
C PHE A 157 0.74 6.58 -16.52
N ASP A 158 1.61 5.63 -16.27
CA ASP A 158 2.69 5.22 -17.15
C ASP A 158 2.88 3.72 -17.02
N GLU A 159 2.33 2.98 -17.98
CA GLU A 159 2.40 1.52 -18.00
C GLU A 159 3.81 0.97 -18.21
N ASP A 160 4.79 1.79 -18.62
CA ASP A 160 6.19 1.40 -18.76
C ASP A 160 6.92 1.37 -17.41
N ILE A 161 6.39 2.07 -16.39
CA ILE A 161 6.93 1.98 -15.03
C ILE A 161 6.64 0.59 -14.47
N ARG A 162 7.70 -0.06 -13.97
CA ARG A 162 7.63 -1.36 -13.29
C ARG A 162 8.18 -1.23 -11.87
N ILE A 163 7.34 -1.54 -10.90
CA ILE A 163 7.67 -1.52 -9.48
C ILE A 163 7.63 -2.96 -8.99
N SER A 164 8.79 -3.51 -8.65
CA SER A 164 8.92 -4.90 -8.22
C SER A 164 9.06 -4.98 -6.71
N LEU A 165 8.06 -5.58 -6.03
CA LEU A 165 7.98 -5.66 -4.57
C LEU A 165 7.50 -7.05 -4.11
N TRP A 166 7.92 -7.42 -2.90
CA TRP A 166 7.37 -8.58 -2.22
C TRP A 166 5.98 -8.30 -1.70
N GLY A 167 5.07 -9.25 -1.88
CA GLY A 167 3.73 -9.22 -1.34
C GLY A 167 3.33 -10.59 -0.80
N TYR A 168 2.22 -10.64 -0.07
CA TYR A 168 1.63 -11.91 0.31
C TYR A 168 1.25 -12.72 -0.92
N ASN A 169 1.38 -14.05 -0.84
CA ASN A 169 0.70 -14.93 -1.79
C ASN A 169 -0.83 -14.83 -1.60
N ILE A 170 -1.58 -15.24 -2.60
CA ILE A 170 -3.05 -15.11 -2.60
C ILE A 170 -3.68 -15.93 -1.49
N GLU A 171 -3.15 -17.13 -1.23
CA GLU A 171 -3.60 -18.03 -0.18
C GLU A 171 -3.53 -17.38 1.21
N THR A 172 -2.42 -16.72 1.52
CA THR A 172 -2.27 -15.98 2.78
C THR A 172 -3.23 -14.80 2.86
N VAL A 173 -3.44 -14.05 1.77
CA VAL A 173 -4.41 -12.95 1.73
C VAL A 173 -5.82 -13.47 2.01
N ILE A 174 -6.24 -14.55 1.36
CA ILE A 174 -7.55 -15.16 1.57
C ILE A 174 -7.68 -15.67 3.01
N ALA A 175 -6.66 -16.37 3.52
CA ALA A 175 -6.66 -16.91 4.88
C ALA A 175 -6.84 -15.81 5.94
N GLU A 176 -6.13 -14.67 5.84
CA GLU A 176 -6.30 -13.52 6.73
C GLU A 176 -7.73 -12.93 6.67
N LYS A 177 -8.29 -12.83 5.46
CA LYS A 177 -9.64 -12.31 5.26
C LYS A 177 -10.69 -13.23 5.87
N VAL A 178 -10.59 -14.55 5.60
CA VAL A 178 -11.49 -15.57 6.15
C VAL A 178 -11.37 -15.61 7.67
N GLU A 179 -10.16 -15.59 8.25
CA GLU A 179 -9.97 -15.49 9.70
C GLU A 179 -10.68 -14.26 10.28
N THR A 180 -10.50 -13.11 9.66
CA THR A 180 -11.13 -11.86 10.10
C THR A 180 -12.67 -11.95 10.04
N ILE A 181 -13.22 -12.53 8.98
CA ILE A 181 -14.66 -12.76 8.82
C ILE A 181 -15.18 -13.68 9.92
N LEU A 182 -14.52 -14.82 10.15
CA LEU A 182 -14.92 -15.80 11.15
C LEU A 182 -14.84 -15.23 12.58
N ARG A 183 -13.74 -14.55 12.90
CA ARG A 183 -13.50 -13.94 14.22
C ARG A 183 -14.51 -12.85 14.57
N ARG A 184 -14.89 -12.02 13.59
CA ARG A 184 -15.85 -10.93 13.78
C ARG A 184 -17.31 -11.38 13.67
N GLY A 185 -17.56 -12.48 12.98
CA GLY A 185 -18.89 -13.07 12.78
C GLY A 185 -19.88 -12.10 12.12
N VAL A 186 -21.17 -12.27 12.43
CA VAL A 186 -22.26 -11.49 11.83
C VAL A 186 -22.27 -10.01 12.22
N PHE A 187 -21.49 -9.60 13.19
CA PHE A 187 -21.38 -8.20 13.63
C PHE A 187 -20.25 -7.45 12.92
N THR A 188 -19.68 -8.03 11.85
CA THR A 188 -18.60 -7.36 11.12
C THR A 188 -19.10 -6.08 10.47
N THR A 189 -18.32 -5.00 10.65
CA THR A 189 -18.50 -3.71 9.96
C THR A 189 -17.60 -3.60 8.74
N ARG A 190 -16.97 -4.72 8.30
CA ARG A 190 -16.01 -4.76 7.20
C ARG A 190 -16.52 -5.58 6.00
N PRO A 191 -17.53 -5.10 5.26
CA PRO A 191 -18.06 -5.81 4.10
C PRO A 191 -17.01 -6.02 2.99
N ARG A 192 -15.94 -5.21 2.99
CA ARG A 192 -14.85 -5.33 2.03
C ARG A 192 -14.09 -6.66 2.15
N ASP A 193 -13.98 -7.26 3.34
CA ASP A 193 -13.31 -8.56 3.49
C ASP A 193 -14.02 -9.67 2.72
N TYR A 194 -15.35 -9.67 2.69
CA TYR A 194 -16.15 -10.60 1.86
C TYR A 194 -15.93 -10.36 0.37
N TYR A 195 -15.92 -9.08 -0.03
CA TYR A 195 -15.66 -8.72 -1.43
C TYR A 195 -14.25 -9.11 -1.85
N ASP A 196 -13.25 -8.88 -1.00
CA ASP A 196 -11.86 -9.21 -1.25
C ASP A 196 -11.67 -10.73 -1.48
N VAL A 197 -12.31 -11.58 -0.66
CA VAL A 197 -12.33 -13.04 -0.88
C VAL A 197 -13.00 -13.38 -2.20
N TYR A 198 -14.21 -12.86 -2.45
CA TYR A 198 -14.96 -13.14 -3.66
C TYR A 198 -14.19 -12.77 -4.94
N ILE A 199 -13.58 -11.59 -4.98
CA ILE A 199 -12.88 -11.14 -6.19
C ILE A 199 -11.61 -11.93 -6.44
N LEU A 200 -10.85 -12.28 -5.40
CA LEU A 200 -9.67 -13.12 -5.54
C LEU A 200 -10.04 -14.54 -6.00
N GLU A 201 -11.04 -15.16 -5.39
CA GLU A 201 -11.55 -16.49 -5.77
C GLU A 201 -12.03 -16.56 -7.22
N THR A 202 -12.61 -15.48 -7.74
CA THR A 202 -13.22 -15.47 -9.07
C THR A 202 -12.26 -15.01 -10.18
N THR A 203 -11.14 -14.37 -9.85
CA THR A 203 -10.25 -13.75 -10.84
C THR A 203 -8.83 -14.29 -10.82
N GLN A 204 -8.43 -15.00 -9.77
CA GLN A 204 -7.07 -15.49 -9.64
C GLN A 204 -7.03 -17.01 -9.60
N GLU A 205 -5.95 -17.58 -10.15
CA GLU A 205 -5.61 -18.99 -10.00
C GLU A 205 -4.57 -19.11 -8.86
N TYR A 206 -4.81 -20.02 -7.93
CA TYR A 206 -3.90 -20.35 -6.82
C TYR A 206 -4.12 -21.80 -6.38
N ASP A 207 -3.16 -22.39 -5.65
CA ASP A 207 -3.17 -23.78 -5.20
C ASP A 207 -3.92 -24.00 -3.87
#